data_46eb5c115b4721e52fa6547e616b7aae
#
_entry.id   46eb5c115b4721e52fa6547e616b7aae
#
_cell.length_a   1.000
_cell.length_b   1.000
_cell.length_c   1.000
_cell.angle_alpha   90.00
_cell.angle_beta   90.00
_cell.angle_gamma   90.00
#
_symmetry.space_group_name_H-M   'P 1'
#
loop_
_entity.id
_entity.type
_entity.pdbx_description
1 polymer ?
#
loop_
_entity_poly.entity_id
_entity_poly.type
_entity_poly.pdbx_seq_one_letter_code
_entity_poly.pdbx_strand_id
1 'polypeptide(L)'
;MSKEAQVEQLTDYMAKFIAHVAKKLPDDVIAKLTELRAQEDSPLSKTIYDTMFQNQELAVKLNRPSCQDTGVLQFWVKCGTNFPLIGELEALLKEAVVKATFEAPLRHNSVETFDEYNTGKNVGKGTPTVFWDIVPDSDQCEIYTYMAGGGCTLPGKAMVLMPGEGYEGVTKFVLDVMTSYGINACPPLLVGVGVATSVETAALLSKKALMRPIGSHNDNANAAKMERLLEDGINAIGLGPQGMGGKYSVMGVNIENTARHPSTIGVAVNVGCWSHRRGHIIFDKDLNYTITTHSGVEL
;
A
#
# COMPACT_ATOMS: atom_id res chain seq x y z
N MET A 1 23.41 1.09 -24.70
CA MET A 1 21.99 1.31 -25.08
C MET A 1 21.74 2.80 -25.21
N SER A 2 20.93 3.28 -26.18
CA SER A 2 20.55 4.70 -26.21
C SER A 2 19.63 5.02 -25.02
N LYS A 3 19.49 6.30 -24.67
CA LYS A 3 18.61 6.73 -23.57
C LYS A 3 17.15 6.40 -23.85
N GLU A 4 16.72 6.56 -25.11
CA GLU A 4 15.37 6.22 -25.55
C GLU A 4 15.07 4.72 -25.34
N ALA A 5 16.03 3.85 -25.72
CA ALA A 5 15.88 2.40 -25.52
C ALA A 5 15.85 2.01 -24.04
N GLN A 6 16.58 2.73 -23.17
CA GLN A 6 16.52 2.52 -21.72
C GLN A 6 15.17 2.95 -21.15
N VAL A 7 14.61 4.08 -21.60
CA VAL A 7 13.27 4.56 -21.21
C VAL A 7 12.20 3.54 -21.61
N GLU A 8 12.25 3.04 -22.85
CA GLU A 8 11.31 2.03 -23.33
C GLU A 8 11.41 0.74 -22.49
N GLN A 9 12.62 0.24 -22.26
CA GLN A 9 12.85 -0.98 -21.46
C GLN A 9 12.32 -0.83 -20.03
N LEU A 10 12.62 0.29 -19.36
CA LEU A 10 12.15 0.52 -17.99
C LEU A 10 10.63 0.69 -17.94
N THR A 11 10.04 1.34 -18.95
CA THR A 11 8.57 1.45 -19.09
C THR A 11 7.94 0.06 -19.20
N ASP A 12 8.51 -0.83 -20.00
CA ASP A 12 8.00 -2.20 -20.19
C ASP A 12 8.15 -3.03 -18.91
N TYR A 13 9.28 -2.94 -18.23
CA TYR A 13 9.46 -3.60 -16.93
C TYR A 13 8.42 -3.12 -15.92
N MET A 14 8.21 -1.82 -15.81
CA MET A 14 7.23 -1.27 -14.87
C MET A 14 5.79 -1.65 -15.26
N ALA A 15 5.44 -1.68 -16.54
CA ALA A 15 4.12 -2.12 -16.99
C ALA A 15 3.84 -3.59 -16.61
N LYS A 16 4.79 -4.49 -16.89
CA LYS A 16 4.72 -5.90 -16.50
C LYS A 16 4.68 -6.08 -14.98
N PHE A 17 5.47 -5.30 -14.25
CA PHE A 17 5.48 -5.34 -12.79
C PHE A 17 4.14 -4.91 -12.20
N ILE A 18 3.54 -3.81 -12.68
CA ILE A 18 2.20 -3.37 -12.29
C ILE A 18 1.17 -4.45 -12.60
N ALA A 19 1.21 -5.04 -13.80
CA ALA A 19 0.32 -6.13 -14.21
C ALA A 19 0.47 -7.36 -13.30
N HIS A 20 1.69 -7.66 -12.83
CA HIS A 20 1.96 -8.74 -11.89
C HIS A 20 1.36 -8.43 -10.51
N VAL A 21 1.64 -7.25 -9.94
CA VAL A 21 1.12 -6.80 -8.64
C VAL A 21 -0.41 -6.78 -8.61
N ALA A 22 -1.06 -6.48 -9.73
CA ALA A 22 -2.51 -6.50 -9.84
C ALA A 22 -3.11 -7.91 -9.66
N LYS A 23 -2.36 -8.96 -10.01
CA LYS A 23 -2.84 -10.36 -10.05
C LYS A 23 -2.41 -11.19 -8.87
N LYS A 24 -1.20 -10.95 -8.36
CA LYS A 24 -0.59 -11.74 -7.28
C LYS A 24 -0.30 -10.87 -6.08
N LEU A 25 -0.70 -11.33 -4.89
CA LEU A 25 -0.37 -10.66 -3.64
C LEU A 25 1.11 -10.89 -3.28
N PRO A 26 1.73 -9.94 -2.56
CA PRO A 26 3.08 -10.12 -2.02
C PRO A 26 3.20 -11.35 -1.13
N ASP A 27 4.38 -11.94 -1.09
CA ASP A 27 4.65 -13.16 -0.34
C ASP A 27 4.34 -13.04 1.16
N ASP A 28 4.64 -11.89 1.77
CA ASP A 28 4.34 -11.61 3.18
C ASP A 28 2.84 -11.48 3.47
N VAL A 29 2.07 -10.95 2.53
CA VAL A 29 0.60 -10.89 2.64
C VAL A 29 0.01 -12.30 2.59
N ILE A 30 0.45 -13.13 1.65
CA ILE A 30 0.01 -14.53 1.55
C ILE A 30 0.39 -15.31 2.81
N ALA A 31 1.62 -15.15 3.30
CA ALA A 31 2.08 -15.80 4.53
C ALA A 31 1.22 -15.41 5.72
N LYS A 32 0.93 -14.11 5.88
CA LYS A 32 0.09 -13.61 6.98
C LYS A 32 -1.34 -14.10 6.90
N LEU A 33 -1.97 -14.06 5.74
CA LEU A 33 -3.33 -14.60 5.55
C LEU A 33 -3.39 -16.10 5.87
N THR A 34 -2.34 -16.86 5.52
CA THR A 34 -2.22 -18.29 5.85
C THR A 34 -2.13 -18.51 7.36
N GLU A 35 -1.32 -17.71 8.05
CA GLU A 35 -1.21 -17.71 9.51
C GLU A 35 -2.57 -17.41 10.18
N LEU A 36 -3.23 -16.32 9.76
CA LEU A 36 -4.53 -15.90 10.33
C LEU A 36 -5.60 -16.98 10.13
N ARG A 37 -5.67 -17.57 8.93
CA ARG A 37 -6.58 -18.69 8.65
C ARG A 37 -6.33 -19.89 9.58
N ALA A 38 -5.06 -20.24 9.78
CA ALA A 38 -4.69 -21.39 10.62
C ALA A 38 -5.08 -21.19 12.09
N GLN A 39 -5.02 -19.95 12.57
CA GLN A 39 -5.33 -19.58 13.96
C GLN A 39 -6.80 -19.19 14.19
N GLU A 40 -7.61 -19.09 13.13
CA GLU A 40 -9.02 -18.75 13.23
C GLU A 40 -9.84 -19.93 13.77
N ASP A 41 -10.81 -19.65 14.62
CA ASP A 41 -11.67 -20.67 15.24
C ASP A 41 -13.05 -20.75 14.58
N SER A 42 -13.56 -19.62 14.04
CA SER A 42 -14.87 -19.56 13.38
C SER A 42 -14.89 -20.33 12.06
N PRO A 43 -15.80 -21.29 11.86
CA PRO A 43 -15.94 -21.98 10.58
C PRO A 43 -16.28 -21.04 9.42
N LEU A 44 -17.13 -20.01 9.68
CA LEU A 44 -17.48 -19.01 8.67
C LEU A 44 -16.24 -18.21 8.25
N SER A 45 -15.46 -17.75 9.20
CA SER A 45 -14.24 -16.96 8.93
C SER A 45 -13.20 -17.79 8.18
N LYS A 46 -13.05 -19.09 8.52
CA LYS A 46 -12.20 -20.02 7.75
C LYS A 46 -12.64 -20.14 6.29
N THR A 47 -13.96 -20.28 6.06
CA THR A 47 -14.50 -20.35 4.70
C THR A 47 -14.21 -19.07 3.90
N ILE A 48 -14.24 -17.89 4.55
CA ILE A 48 -13.91 -16.63 3.90
C ILE A 48 -12.43 -16.59 3.51
N TYR A 49 -11.51 -17.00 4.39
CA TYR A 49 -10.09 -17.13 4.04
C TYR A 49 -9.87 -18.09 2.88
N ASP A 50 -10.55 -19.26 2.88
CA ASP A 50 -10.47 -20.23 1.78
C ASP A 50 -10.92 -19.60 0.45
N THR A 51 -11.98 -18.80 0.49
CA THR A 51 -12.46 -18.04 -0.68
C THR A 51 -11.44 -17.02 -1.16
N MET A 52 -10.73 -16.32 -0.24
CA MET A 52 -9.64 -15.40 -0.60
C MET A 52 -8.51 -16.15 -1.33
N PHE A 53 -8.09 -17.33 -0.86
CA PHE A 53 -7.06 -18.13 -1.53
C PHE A 53 -7.52 -18.63 -2.89
N GLN A 54 -8.75 -19.15 -3.00
CA GLN A 54 -9.33 -19.55 -4.29
C GLN A 54 -9.36 -18.38 -5.28
N ASN A 55 -9.72 -17.17 -4.80
CA ASN A 55 -9.68 -15.96 -5.63
C ASN A 55 -8.27 -15.67 -6.15
N GLN A 56 -7.23 -15.82 -5.32
CA GLN A 56 -5.85 -15.63 -5.75
C GLN A 56 -5.41 -16.64 -6.81
N GLU A 57 -5.76 -17.91 -6.64
CA GLU A 57 -5.48 -18.95 -7.63
C GLU A 57 -6.18 -18.67 -8.97
N LEU A 58 -7.45 -18.24 -8.92
CA LEU A 58 -8.21 -17.89 -10.11
C LEU A 58 -7.67 -16.63 -10.81
N ALA A 59 -7.25 -15.62 -10.05
CA ALA A 59 -6.65 -14.40 -10.60
C ALA A 59 -5.41 -14.71 -11.46
N VAL A 60 -4.52 -15.55 -10.94
CA VAL A 60 -3.34 -16.02 -11.66
C VAL A 60 -3.72 -16.90 -12.86
N LYS A 61 -4.56 -17.91 -12.65
CA LYS A 61 -4.97 -18.86 -13.70
C LYS A 61 -5.69 -18.21 -14.87
N LEU A 62 -6.54 -17.23 -14.60
CA LEU A 62 -7.33 -16.54 -15.61
C LEU A 62 -6.65 -15.28 -16.16
N ASN A 63 -5.46 -14.94 -15.66
CA ASN A 63 -4.75 -13.71 -16.00
C ASN A 63 -5.63 -12.45 -15.79
N ARG A 64 -6.21 -12.33 -14.59
CA ARG A 64 -7.10 -11.23 -14.20
C ARG A 64 -6.64 -10.61 -12.87
N PRO A 65 -6.94 -9.32 -12.62
CA PRO A 65 -6.69 -8.71 -11.32
C PRO A 65 -7.39 -9.47 -10.19
N SER A 66 -6.75 -9.50 -9.02
CA SER A 66 -7.25 -10.21 -7.83
C SER A 66 -8.49 -9.56 -7.19
N CYS A 67 -8.83 -8.34 -7.61
CA CYS A 67 -10.01 -7.61 -7.14
C CYS A 67 -10.61 -6.81 -8.30
N GLN A 68 -11.95 -6.68 -8.34
CA GLN A 68 -12.64 -5.84 -9.32
C GLN A 68 -12.29 -4.36 -9.16
N ASP A 69 -12.03 -3.90 -7.94
CA ASP A 69 -11.44 -2.59 -7.70
C ASP A 69 -9.92 -2.71 -7.83
N THR A 70 -9.41 -2.45 -9.00
CA THR A 70 -7.98 -2.53 -9.27
C THR A 70 -7.20 -1.36 -8.67
N GLY A 71 -7.92 -0.39 -8.10
CA GLY A 71 -7.34 0.76 -7.40
C GLY A 71 -6.81 1.85 -8.31
N VAL A 72 -6.33 2.92 -7.69
CA VAL A 72 -5.54 3.98 -8.31
C VAL A 72 -4.08 3.75 -7.94
N LEU A 73 -3.20 3.84 -8.94
CA LEU A 73 -1.79 3.59 -8.72
C LEU A 73 -1.09 4.78 -8.03
N GLN A 74 -0.25 4.43 -7.09
CA GLN A 74 0.64 5.34 -6.38
C GLN A 74 2.04 4.73 -6.38
N PHE A 75 3.06 5.56 -6.55
CA PHE A 75 4.45 5.14 -6.51
C PHE A 75 5.19 5.86 -5.39
N TRP A 76 6.02 5.12 -4.69
CA TRP A 76 7.04 5.68 -3.82
C TRP A 76 8.38 5.39 -4.44
N VAL A 77 9.06 6.44 -4.87
CA VAL A 77 10.32 6.34 -5.60
C VAL A 77 11.44 6.85 -4.71
N LYS A 78 12.35 5.95 -4.34
CA LYS A 78 13.60 6.30 -3.66
C LYS A 78 14.71 6.18 -4.69
N CYS A 79 15.15 7.33 -5.21
CA CYS A 79 16.02 7.40 -6.38
C CYS A 79 17.33 8.12 -6.08
N GLY A 80 18.41 7.49 -6.52
CA GLY A 80 19.74 8.08 -6.49
C GLY A 80 19.90 9.24 -7.46
N THR A 81 20.64 10.28 -7.06
CA THR A 81 20.93 11.46 -7.91
C THR A 81 21.71 11.11 -9.18
N ASN A 82 22.43 9.97 -9.17
CA ASN A 82 23.22 9.48 -10.30
C ASN A 82 22.47 8.40 -11.13
N PHE A 83 21.20 8.11 -10.81
CA PHE A 83 20.43 7.17 -11.61
C PHE A 83 20.14 7.77 -13.00
N PRO A 84 20.46 7.06 -14.11
CA PRO A 84 20.48 7.64 -15.46
C PRO A 84 19.17 8.23 -15.94
N LEU A 85 18.02 7.68 -15.46
CA LEU A 85 16.68 8.02 -15.92
C LEU A 85 15.86 8.81 -14.88
N ILE A 86 16.49 9.42 -13.87
CA ILE A 86 15.77 10.14 -12.80
C ILE A 86 14.85 11.23 -13.36
N GLY A 87 15.25 11.93 -14.41
CA GLY A 87 14.46 12.99 -15.04
C GLY A 87 13.26 12.49 -15.86
N GLU A 88 13.26 11.21 -16.26
CA GLU A 88 12.22 10.59 -17.09
C GLU A 88 11.21 9.77 -16.28
N LEU A 89 11.52 9.46 -15.02
CA LEU A 89 10.76 8.49 -14.20
C LEU A 89 9.27 8.83 -14.11
N GLU A 90 8.89 10.07 -13.91
CA GLU A 90 7.47 10.42 -13.76
C GLU A 90 6.69 10.18 -15.07
N ALA A 91 7.24 10.57 -16.20
CA ALA A 91 6.62 10.37 -17.51
C ALA A 91 6.54 8.88 -17.85
N LEU A 92 7.63 8.15 -17.63
CA LEU A 92 7.76 6.73 -17.84
C LEU A 92 6.76 5.92 -16.98
N LEU A 93 6.62 6.25 -15.69
CA LEU A 93 5.67 5.59 -14.80
C LEU A 93 4.21 5.83 -15.24
N LYS A 94 3.88 7.03 -15.74
CA LYS A 94 2.55 7.30 -16.32
C LYS A 94 2.30 6.42 -17.54
N GLU A 95 3.27 6.28 -18.45
CA GLU A 95 3.15 5.42 -19.61
C GLU A 95 3.04 3.94 -19.22
N ALA A 96 3.81 3.48 -18.27
CA ALA A 96 3.72 2.13 -17.72
C ALA A 96 2.33 1.82 -17.16
N VAL A 97 1.70 2.78 -16.46
CA VAL A 97 0.32 2.64 -15.97
C VAL A 97 -0.67 2.49 -17.13
N VAL A 98 -0.51 3.27 -18.22
CA VAL A 98 -1.36 3.13 -19.40
C VAL A 98 -1.21 1.75 -20.02
N LYS A 99 0.03 1.28 -20.26
CA LYS A 99 0.30 -0.07 -20.79
C LYS A 99 -0.31 -1.15 -19.91
N ALA A 100 -0.03 -1.12 -18.61
CA ALA A 100 -0.56 -2.11 -17.64
C ALA A 100 -2.09 -2.11 -17.58
N THR A 101 -2.74 -0.98 -17.77
CA THR A 101 -4.21 -0.88 -17.77
C THR A 101 -4.85 -1.76 -18.82
N PHE A 102 -4.23 -1.87 -20.00
CA PHE A 102 -4.74 -2.72 -21.09
C PHE A 102 -4.23 -4.16 -21.00
N GLU A 103 -2.99 -4.38 -20.58
CA GLU A 103 -2.37 -5.71 -20.50
C GLU A 103 -2.92 -6.57 -19.35
N ALA A 104 -3.20 -5.95 -18.18
CA ALA A 104 -3.76 -6.62 -17.01
C ALA A 104 -5.27 -6.47 -16.87
N PRO A 105 -6.01 -6.09 -17.88
CA PRO A 105 -7.32 -5.43 -17.98
C PRO A 105 -7.75 -4.77 -16.65
N LEU A 106 -7.02 -3.72 -16.26
CA LEU A 106 -7.35 -2.96 -15.07
C LEU A 106 -8.62 -2.16 -15.28
N ARG A 107 -9.41 -2.01 -14.23
CA ARG A 107 -10.58 -1.14 -14.24
C ARG A 107 -10.15 0.33 -14.38
N HIS A 108 -10.92 1.13 -15.11
CA HIS A 108 -10.62 2.56 -15.30
C HIS A 108 -11.07 3.35 -14.07
N ASN A 109 -10.14 3.65 -13.17
CA ASN A 109 -10.42 4.26 -11.85
C ASN A 109 -9.96 5.72 -11.75
N SER A 110 -9.44 6.32 -12.83
CA SER A 110 -8.99 7.71 -12.82
C SER A 110 -10.06 8.63 -13.41
N VAL A 111 -10.61 9.51 -12.56
CA VAL A 111 -11.63 10.49 -12.91
C VAL A 111 -11.07 11.89 -12.68
N GLU A 112 -11.15 12.77 -13.67
CA GLU A 112 -10.79 14.18 -13.52
C GLU A 112 -11.78 14.84 -12.56
N THR A 113 -11.24 15.39 -11.47
CA THR A 113 -12.03 16.00 -10.41
C THR A 113 -12.73 17.27 -10.93
N PHE A 114 -13.96 17.51 -10.52
CA PHE A 114 -14.87 18.57 -10.92
C PHE A 114 -15.47 18.42 -12.32
N ASP A 115 -14.73 17.87 -13.30
CA ASP A 115 -15.25 17.62 -14.63
C ASP A 115 -16.00 16.27 -14.72
N GLU A 116 -15.85 15.41 -13.70
CA GLU A 116 -16.44 14.07 -13.58
C GLU A 116 -16.19 13.20 -14.83
N TYR A 117 -15.02 13.43 -15.46
CA TYR A 117 -14.62 12.74 -16.68
C TYR A 117 -13.67 11.60 -16.36
N ASN A 118 -14.05 10.35 -16.67
CA ASN A 118 -13.16 9.19 -16.57
C ASN A 118 -12.21 9.15 -17.75
N THR A 119 -10.91 9.17 -17.48
CA THR A 119 -9.87 9.24 -18.52
C THR A 119 -9.73 7.95 -19.33
N GLY A 120 -10.20 6.81 -18.80
CA GLY A 120 -10.09 5.49 -19.43
C GLY A 120 -8.70 4.87 -19.46
N LYS A 121 -7.71 5.49 -18.82
CA LYS A 121 -6.29 5.10 -18.90
C LYS A 121 -5.61 4.95 -17.53
N ASN A 122 -6.31 5.15 -16.43
CA ASN A 122 -5.76 5.21 -15.06
C ASN A 122 -4.67 6.29 -14.84
N VAL A 123 -4.60 7.25 -15.73
CA VAL A 123 -3.77 8.45 -15.61
C VAL A 123 -4.66 9.69 -15.78
N GLY A 124 -4.31 10.78 -15.09
CA GLY A 124 -5.04 12.03 -15.12
C GLY A 124 -4.19 13.14 -14.48
N LYS A 125 -4.80 14.26 -14.15
CA LYS A 125 -4.10 15.37 -13.49
C LYS A 125 -3.57 14.92 -12.12
N GLY A 126 -2.23 14.84 -11.94
CA GLY A 126 -1.58 14.39 -10.71
C GLY A 126 -1.74 12.89 -10.38
N THR A 127 -2.21 12.08 -11.35
CA THR A 127 -2.38 10.62 -11.20
C THR A 127 -1.66 9.90 -12.33
N PRO A 128 -0.85 8.84 -12.04
CA PRO A 128 -0.52 8.31 -10.70
C PRO A 128 0.21 9.33 -9.83
N THR A 129 0.01 9.26 -8.51
CA THR A 129 0.79 10.08 -7.58
C THR A 129 2.15 9.46 -7.40
N VAL A 130 3.21 10.26 -7.55
CA VAL A 130 4.59 9.84 -7.33
C VAL A 130 5.16 10.59 -6.13
N PHE A 131 5.54 9.86 -5.10
CA PHE A 131 6.25 10.37 -3.92
C PHE A 131 7.74 10.12 -4.08
N TRP A 132 8.57 11.07 -3.66
CA TRP A 132 10.00 11.04 -3.89
C TRP A 132 10.79 11.05 -2.59
N ASP A 133 11.75 10.13 -2.49
CA ASP A 133 12.88 10.18 -1.57
C ASP A 133 14.16 10.23 -2.44
N ILE A 134 14.92 11.32 -2.35
CA ILE A 134 16.16 11.48 -3.12
C ILE A 134 17.35 11.03 -2.31
N VAL A 135 18.19 10.16 -2.88
CA VAL A 135 19.40 9.62 -2.26
C VAL A 135 20.63 10.21 -2.90
N PRO A 136 21.41 11.04 -2.19
CA PRO A 136 22.66 11.59 -2.73
C PRO A 136 23.64 10.49 -3.15
N ASP A 137 24.35 10.74 -4.24
CA ASP A 137 25.48 9.95 -4.73
C ASP A 137 25.20 8.45 -5.05
N SER A 138 23.94 8.03 -5.02
CA SER A 138 23.51 6.70 -5.42
C SER A 138 23.16 6.64 -6.91
N ASP A 139 23.36 5.49 -7.54
CA ASP A 139 22.96 5.17 -8.92
C ASP A 139 21.82 4.13 -8.97
N GLN A 140 21.18 3.84 -7.84
CA GLN A 140 20.05 2.93 -7.72
C GLN A 140 18.71 3.66 -7.71
N CYS A 141 17.66 2.96 -8.13
CA CYS A 141 16.27 3.43 -8.05
C CYS A 141 15.38 2.33 -7.47
N GLU A 142 14.83 2.58 -6.27
CA GLU A 142 13.85 1.72 -5.64
C GLU A 142 12.44 2.27 -5.91
N ILE A 143 11.53 1.42 -6.40
CA ILE A 143 10.16 1.82 -6.71
C ILE A 143 9.19 0.91 -5.97
N TYR A 144 8.43 1.49 -5.04
CA TYR A 144 7.26 0.86 -4.48
C TYR A 144 6.04 1.21 -5.34
N THR A 145 5.32 0.17 -5.75
CA THR A 145 4.05 0.29 -6.47
C THR A 145 2.93 -0.09 -5.52
N TYR A 146 1.91 0.75 -5.39
CA TYR A 146 0.74 0.50 -4.57
C TYR A 146 -0.55 0.75 -5.34
N MET A 147 -1.47 -0.20 -5.27
CA MET A 147 -2.78 -0.13 -5.91
C MET A 147 -3.85 0.12 -4.83
N ALA A 148 -4.19 1.40 -4.64
CA ALA A 148 -5.12 1.83 -3.61
C ALA A 148 -6.57 1.75 -4.11
N GLY A 149 -7.32 0.76 -3.65
CA GLY A 149 -8.75 0.66 -3.91
C GLY A 149 -9.57 1.73 -3.20
N GLY A 150 -10.75 2.06 -3.72
CA GLY A 150 -11.65 3.07 -3.13
C GLY A 150 -12.10 2.69 -1.71
N GLY A 151 -12.44 1.42 -1.48
CA GLY A 151 -12.78 0.91 -0.15
C GLY A 151 -11.64 1.08 0.87
N CYS A 152 -10.39 0.88 0.45
CA CYS A 152 -9.21 1.10 1.29
C CYS A 152 -8.94 2.58 1.56
N THR A 153 -9.36 3.45 0.65
CA THR A 153 -9.16 4.91 0.78
C THR A 153 -10.18 5.54 1.73
N LEU A 154 -11.38 4.97 1.83
CA LEU A 154 -12.48 5.50 2.62
C LEU A 154 -12.17 5.69 4.12
N PRO A 155 -11.45 4.78 4.83
CA PRO A 155 -11.06 5.00 6.22
C PRO A 155 -9.98 6.06 6.43
N GLY A 156 -9.37 6.57 5.36
CA GLY A 156 -8.30 7.57 5.45
C GLY A 156 -8.74 8.81 6.21
N LYS A 157 -8.08 9.08 7.36
CA LYS A 157 -8.36 10.21 8.25
C LYS A 157 -7.06 10.80 8.78
N ALA A 158 -7.06 12.11 9.01
CA ALA A 158 -5.94 12.80 9.62
C ALA A 158 -6.44 13.96 10.49
N MET A 159 -5.72 14.23 11.59
CA MET A 159 -6.00 15.37 12.46
C MET A 159 -4.75 15.79 13.23
N VAL A 160 -4.82 16.92 13.91
CA VAL A 160 -3.81 17.36 14.86
C VAL A 160 -4.41 17.35 16.26
N LEU A 161 -3.79 16.62 17.16
CA LEU A 161 -4.16 16.53 18.58
C LEU A 161 -3.42 17.59 19.41
N MET A 162 -4.04 18.01 20.48
CA MET A 162 -3.37 18.79 21.51
C MET A 162 -2.34 17.93 22.27
N PRO A 163 -1.21 18.47 22.72
CA PRO A 163 -0.18 17.69 23.40
C PRO A 163 -0.68 17.02 24.68
N GLY A 164 -1.68 17.58 25.35
CA GLY A 164 -2.30 16.99 26.56
C GLY A 164 -3.08 15.69 26.28
N GLU A 165 -3.48 15.42 25.04
CA GLU A 165 -4.14 14.15 24.66
C GLU A 165 -3.13 13.00 24.58
N GLY A 166 -1.85 13.32 24.36
CA GLY A 166 -0.77 12.36 24.36
C GLY A 166 -0.95 11.22 23.33
N TYR A 167 -0.25 10.13 23.58
CA TYR A 167 -0.35 8.94 22.73
C TYR A 167 -1.62 8.11 23.01
N GLU A 168 -2.31 8.36 24.13
CA GLU A 168 -3.65 7.82 24.35
C GLU A 168 -4.65 8.43 23.35
N GLY A 169 -4.55 9.74 23.07
CA GLY A 169 -5.32 10.39 22.02
C GLY A 169 -5.05 9.81 20.63
N VAL A 170 -3.78 9.50 20.32
CA VAL A 170 -3.42 8.80 19.07
C VAL A 170 -4.09 7.42 19.02
N THR A 171 -4.01 6.63 20.08
CA THR A 171 -4.65 5.30 20.17
C THR A 171 -6.15 5.41 19.97
N LYS A 172 -6.80 6.34 20.69
CA LYS A 172 -8.24 6.58 20.57
C LYS A 172 -8.62 6.95 19.13
N PHE A 173 -7.89 7.87 18.50
CA PHE A 173 -8.14 8.28 17.12
C PHE A 173 -8.09 7.08 16.15
N VAL A 174 -7.06 6.24 16.23
CA VAL A 174 -6.92 5.05 15.38
C VAL A 174 -8.09 4.08 15.60
N LEU A 175 -8.44 3.78 16.85
CA LEU A 175 -9.54 2.86 17.17
C LEU A 175 -10.90 3.42 16.74
N ASP A 176 -11.15 4.72 16.91
CA ASP A 176 -12.38 5.40 16.44
C ASP A 176 -12.52 5.28 14.90
N VAL A 177 -11.42 5.46 14.16
CA VAL A 177 -11.42 5.28 12.70
C VAL A 177 -11.73 3.84 12.32
N MET A 178 -11.09 2.87 12.98
CA MET A 178 -11.30 1.45 12.69
C MET A 178 -12.71 0.98 13.04
N THR A 179 -13.26 1.43 14.16
CA THR A 179 -14.64 1.11 14.57
C THR A 179 -15.66 1.69 13.59
N SER A 180 -15.41 2.92 13.10
CA SER A 180 -16.37 3.64 12.23
C SER A 180 -16.30 3.18 10.77
N TYR A 181 -15.13 2.87 10.27
CA TYR A 181 -14.88 2.68 8.82
C TYR A 181 -14.10 1.41 8.46
N GLY A 182 -13.54 0.68 9.42
CA GLY A 182 -12.68 -0.47 9.14
C GLY A 182 -13.35 -1.55 8.31
N ILE A 183 -14.65 -1.80 8.53
CA ILE A 183 -15.42 -2.78 7.77
C ILE A 183 -15.50 -2.45 6.28
N ASN A 184 -15.49 -1.17 5.91
CA ASN A 184 -15.60 -0.72 4.52
C ASN A 184 -14.38 -1.07 3.67
N ALA A 185 -13.24 -1.34 4.32
CA ALA A 185 -11.97 -1.61 3.65
C ALA A 185 -11.67 -3.11 3.47
N CYS A 186 -12.65 -3.98 3.61
CA CYS A 186 -12.52 -5.44 3.43
C CYS A 186 -11.42 -6.07 4.31
N PRO A 187 -11.64 -6.22 5.63
CA PRO A 187 -10.67 -6.85 6.55
C PRO A 187 -10.33 -8.32 6.16
N PRO A 188 -9.21 -8.86 6.68
CA PRO A 188 -8.26 -8.25 7.60
C PRO A 188 -7.43 -7.15 6.96
N LEU A 189 -7.15 -6.09 7.71
CA LEU A 189 -6.52 -4.87 7.21
C LEU A 189 -5.02 -4.82 7.54
N LEU A 190 -4.21 -4.21 6.69
CA LEU A 190 -2.96 -3.60 7.11
C LEU A 190 -3.24 -2.14 7.45
N VAL A 191 -2.93 -1.72 8.67
CA VAL A 191 -3.18 -0.35 9.14
C VAL A 191 -1.87 0.41 9.17
N GLY A 192 -1.80 1.49 8.40
CA GLY A 192 -0.69 2.44 8.41
C GLY A 192 -1.04 3.66 9.25
N VAL A 193 -0.20 3.97 10.23
CA VAL A 193 -0.35 5.13 11.10
C VAL A 193 0.84 6.07 10.90
N GLY A 194 0.56 7.35 10.71
CA GLY A 194 1.59 8.39 10.67
C GLY A 194 1.50 9.27 11.91
N VAL A 195 2.63 9.53 12.54
CA VAL A 195 2.73 10.48 13.68
C VAL A 195 3.80 11.52 13.38
N ALA A 196 3.39 12.78 13.32
CA ALA A 196 4.26 13.88 12.85
C ALA A 196 3.89 15.23 13.48
N THR A 197 4.51 16.30 12.97
CA THR A 197 4.20 17.68 13.39
C THR A 197 2.84 18.14 12.88
N SER A 198 2.49 17.80 11.63
CA SER A 198 1.37 18.36 10.88
C SER A 198 0.54 17.28 10.21
N VAL A 199 -0.68 17.63 9.80
CA VAL A 199 -1.63 16.69 9.23
C VAL A 199 -1.17 16.11 7.90
N GLU A 200 -0.59 16.94 7.03
CA GLU A 200 -0.10 16.50 5.71
C GLU A 200 1.08 15.54 5.83
N THR A 201 2.02 15.81 6.74
CA THR A 201 3.16 14.92 6.99
C THR A 201 2.69 13.61 7.62
N ALA A 202 1.78 13.66 8.59
CA ALA A 202 1.20 12.45 9.19
C ALA A 202 0.45 11.60 8.14
N ALA A 203 -0.34 12.24 7.26
CA ALA A 203 -1.07 11.55 6.19
C ALA A 203 -0.10 10.85 5.22
N LEU A 204 0.97 11.53 4.82
CA LEU A 204 2.01 10.96 3.97
C LEU A 204 2.68 9.75 4.62
N LEU A 205 3.08 9.87 5.89
CA LEU A 205 3.73 8.80 6.64
C LEU A 205 2.80 7.61 6.86
N SER A 206 1.51 7.83 7.13
CA SER A 206 0.55 6.72 7.27
C SER A 206 0.41 5.91 5.97
N LYS A 207 0.53 6.55 4.80
CA LYS A 207 0.57 5.86 3.52
C LYS A 207 1.90 5.14 3.31
N LYS A 208 3.03 5.75 3.69
CA LYS A 208 4.37 5.12 3.64
C LYS A 208 4.43 3.86 4.52
N ALA A 209 3.80 3.90 5.69
CA ALA A 209 3.71 2.76 6.60
C ALA A 209 3.10 1.51 5.96
N LEU A 210 2.18 1.67 4.99
CA LEU A 210 1.60 0.55 4.23
C LEU A 210 2.60 -0.12 3.27
N MET A 211 3.71 0.53 2.95
CA MET A 211 4.75 -0.05 2.07
C MET A 211 5.70 -0.98 2.83
N ARG A 212 5.73 -0.91 4.15
CA ARG A 212 6.57 -1.78 4.97
C ARG A 212 6.08 -3.24 4.90
N PRO A 213 6.99 -4.22 5.03
CA PRO A 213 6.61 -5.63 5.14
C PRO A 213 5.70 -5.88 6.35
N ILE A 214 4.73 -6.76 6.18
CA ILE A 214 3.89 -7.23 7.29
C ILE A 214 4.76 -7.98 8.30
N GLY A 215 4.58 -7.68 9.58
CA GLY A 215 5.40 -8.25 10.67
C GLY A 215 6.71 -7.49 10.92
N SER A 216 7.03 -6.45 10.14
CA SER A 216 8.09 -5.51 10.50
C SER A 216 7.64 -4.60 11.64
N HIS A 217 8.59 -4.06 12.38
CA HIS A 217 8.32 -3.12 13.47
C HIS A 217 9.12 -1.83 13.28
N ASN A 218 8.63 -0.75 13.88
CA ASN A 218 9.35 0.52 13.94
C ASN A 218 10.64 0.35 14.75
N ASP A 219 11.72 1.00 14.31
CA ASP A 219 13.01 0.98 15.01
C ASP A 219 12.96 1.61 16.41
N ASN A 220 12.01 2.51 16.66
CA ASN A 220 11.74 3.06 17.97
C ASN A 220 10.91 2.08 18.80
N ALA A 221 11.47 1.60 19.90
CA ALA A 221 10.84 0.58 20.77
C ALA A 221 9.45 1.00 21.30
N ASN A 222 9.21 2.29 21.55
CA ASN A 222 7.90 2.77 22.00
C ASN A 222 6.87 2.75 20.86
N ALA A 223 7.28 3.13 19.65
CA ALA A 223 6.43 3.02 18.49
C ALA A 223 6.12 1.55 18.16
N ALA A 224 7.11 0.67 18.20
CA ALA A 224 6.90 -0.77 18.02
C ALA A 224 5.98 -1.40 19.10
N LYS A 225 6.05 -0.91 20.34
CA LYS A 225 5.08 -1.31 21.38
C LYS A 225 3.68 -0.83 21.06
N MET A 226 3.55 0.39 20.53
CA MET A 226 2.27 0.95 20.13
C MET A 226 1.67 0.23 18.93
N GLU A 227 2.47 -0.20 17.95
CA GLU A 227 2.02 -1.05 16.84
C GLU A 227 1.29 -2.30 17.36
N ARG A 228 1.90 -3.01 18.32
CA ARG A 228 1.28 -4.20 18.94
C ARG A 228 0.01 -3.88 19.72
N LEU A 229 0.02 -2.80 20.51
CA LEU A 229 -1.17 -2.39 21.28
C LEU A 229 -2.35 -2.03 20.36
N LEU A 230 -2.08 -1.38 19.24
CA LEU A 230 -3.10 -1.05 18.25
C LEU A 230 -3.59 -2.31 17.52
N GLU A 231 -2.71 -3.25 17.19
CA GLU A 231 -3.09 -4.54 16.59
C GLU A 231 -4.05 -5.30 17.51
N ASP A 232 -3.70 -5.44 18.79
CA ASP A 232 -4.54 -6.09 19.80
C ASP A 232 -5.89 -5.37 19.95
N GLY A 233 -5.86 -4.04 20.05
CA GLY A 233 -7.07 -3.22 20.19
C GLY A 233 -8.02 -3.31 18.99
N ILE A 234 -7.49 -3.31 17.77
CA ILE A 234 -8.30 -3.43 16.55
C ILE A 234 -8.85 -4.86 16.40
N ASN A 235 -8.06 -5.88 16.75
CA ASN A 235 -8.56 -7.26 16.76
C ASN A 235 -9.71 -7.44 17.77
N ALA A 236 -9.64 -6.77 18.93
CA ALA A 236 -10.70 -6.79 19.93
C ALA A 236 -12.02 -6.16 19.46
N ILE A 237 -12.01 -5.33 18.41
CA ILE A 237 -13.25 -4.82 17.79
C ILE A 237 -14.06 -5.97 17.16
N GLY A 238 -13.39 -7.03 16.70
CA GLY A 238 -14.05 -8.24 16.20
C GLY A 238 -14.64 -8.09 14.80
N LEU A 239 -14.06 -7.27 13.92
CA LEU A 239 -14.53 -7.14 12.54
C LEU A 239 -14.45 -8.47 11.80
N GLY A 240 -13.33 -9.18 11.95
CA GLY A 240 -13.06 -10.45 11.28
C GLY A 240 -12.95 -10.31 9.75
N PRO A 241 -12.65 -11.41 9.03
CA PRO A 241 -12.50 -11.37 7.58
C PRO A 241 -13.81 -10.94 6.91
N GLN A 242 -13.71 -9.96 6.00
CA GLN A 242 -14.82 -9.32 5.29
C GLN A 242 -15.90 -8.70 6.21
N GLY A 243 -15.58 -8.42 7.48
CA GLY A 243 -16.53 -7.88 8.44
C GLY A 243 -17.57 -8.88 8.94
N MET A 244 -17.34 -10.18 8.76
CA MET A 244 -18.28 -11.25 9.14
C MET A 244 -18.01 -11.82 10.54
N GLY A 245 -17.25 -11.09 11.36
CA GLY A 245 -16.80 -11.55 12.66
C GLY A 245 -15.60 -12.50 12.56
N GLY A 246 -14.99 -12.80 13.69
CA GLY A 246 -13.81 -13.66 13.76
C GLY A 246 -12.72 -13.05 14.62
N LYS A 247 -11.64 -13.80 14.78
CA LYS A 247 -10.57 -13.49 15.72
C LYS A 247 -9.68 -12.33 15.26
N TYR A 248 -9.49 -12.20 13.94
CA TYR A 248 -8.52 -11.26 13.38
C TYR A 248 -9.18 -10.25 12.44
N SER A 249 -9.03 -8.97 12.80
CA SER A 249 -9.50 -7.83 12.01
C SER A 249 -8.37 -7.20 11.18
N VAL A 250 -7.12 -7.44 11.56
CA VAL A 250 -5.93 -6.88 10.90
C VAL A 250 -4.85 -7.94 10.61
N MET A 251 -4.07 -7.67 9.58
CA MET A 251 -2.82 -8.36 9.25
C MET A 251 -1.63 -7.77 10.01
N GLY A 252 -1.77 -6.55 10.50
CA GLY A 252 -0.76 -5.83 11.26
C GLY A 252 -1.02 -4.33 11.31
N VAL A 253 -0.27 -3.66 12.15
CA VAL A 253 -0.25 -2.19 12.27
C VAL A 253 1.19 -1.71 12.12
N ASN A 254 1.44 -0.80 11.19
CA ASN A 254 2.73 -0.18 11.00
C ASN A 254 2.65 1.32 11.33
N ILE A 255 3.60 1.83 12.10
CA ILE A 255 3.72 3.26 12.43
C ILE A 255 4.96 3.83 11.77
N GLU A 256 4.80 4.93 11.03
CA GLU A 256 5.90 5.78 10.59
C GLU A 256 5.82 7.13 11.31
N ASN A 257 6.97 7.65 11.70
CA ASN A 257 7.00 8.89 12.46
C ASN A 257 8.17 9.80 12.11
N THR A 258 7.97 11.09 12.36
CA THR A 258 9.04 12.11 12.39
C THR A 258 9.02 12.84 13.72
N ALA A 259 10.02 13.70 13.94
CA ALA A 259 9.97 14.64 15.06
C ALA A 259 8.73 15.54 14.94
N ARG A 260 8.21 16.01 16.08
CA ARG A 260 7.03 16.87 16.13
C ARG A 260 7.31 18.15 16.91
N HIS A 261 6.47 19.15 16.69
CA HIS A 261 6.44 20.33 17.54
C HIS A 261 5.92 19.95 18.94
N PRO A 262 6.46 20.49 20.04
CA PRO A 262 6.02 20.15 21.39
C PRO A 262 4.52 20.44 21.66
N SER A 263 3.94 21.41 20.94
CA SER A 263 2.54 21.82 21.11
C SER A 263 1.52 21.07 20.22
N THR A 264 1.97 20.12 19.40
CA THR A 264 1.07 19.42 18.45
C THR A 264 1.46 17.96 18.30
N ILE A 265 0.46 17.10 18.02
CA ILE A 265 0.65 15.72 17.57
C ILE A 265 -0.19 15.52 16.32
N GLY A 266 0.43 15.63 15.14
CA GLY A 266 -0.23 15.23 13.89
C GLY A 266 -0.37 13.71 13.85
N VAL A 267 -1.56 13.21 13.57
CA VAL A 267 -1.84 11.78 13.44
C VAL A 267 -2.68 11.53 12.20
N ALA A 268 -2.38 10.44 11.50
CA ALA A 268 -3.17 9.99 10.37
C ALA A 268 -3.23 8.47 10.31
N VAL A 269 -4.29 7.97 9.69
CA VAL A 269 -4.53 6.55 9.42
C VAL A 269 -4.81 6.37 7.94
N ASN A 270 -4.19 5.40 7.33
CA ASN A 270 -4.55 4.81 6.04
C ASN A 270 -4.58 3.29 6.17
N VAL A 271 -5.34 2.61 5.32
CA VAL A 271 -5.43 1.15 5.39
C VAL A 271 -5.22 0.50 4.03
N GLY A 272 -4.73 -0.74 4.06
CA GLY A 272 -4.80 -1.71 2.97
C GLY A 272 -5.77 -2.81 3.35
N CYS A 273 -6.54 -3.35 2.39
CA CYS A 273 -7.44 -4.47 2.62
C CYS A 273 -6.69 -5.82 2.63
N TRP A 274 -7.42 -6.94 2.81
CA TRP A 274 -6.85 -8.28 2.67
C TRP A 274 -6.11 -8.49 1.36
N SER A 275 -6.59 -7.87 0.26
CA SER A 275 -5.93 -7.86 -1.05
C SER A 275 -4.96 -6.67 -1.15
N HIS A 276 -3.97 -6.63 -0.25
CA HIS A 276 -2.98 -5.55 -0.17
C HIS A 276 -1.95 -5.67 -1.30
N ARG A 277 -2.30 -5.09 -2.46
CA ARG A 277 -1.49 -5.13 -3.69
C ARG A 277 -0.42 -4.06 -3.66
N ARG A 278 0.74 -4.44 -3.21
CA ARG A 278 1.96 -3.64 -3.31
C ARG A 278 3.09 -4.44 -3.92
N GLY A 279 4.01 -3.75 -4.55
CA GLY A 279 5.22 -4.34 -5.10
C GLY A 279 6.42 -3.47 -4.80
N HIS A 280 7.60 -4.07 -4.67
CA HIS A 280 8.85 -3.35 -4.52
C HIS A 280 9.89 -3.94 -5.48
N ILE A 281 10.45 -3.07 -6.32
CA ILE A 281 11.47 -3.38 -7.30
C ILE A 281 12.61 -2.38 -7.19
N ILE A 282 13.82 -2.88 -7.31
CA ILE A 282 15.07 -2.11 -7.25
C ILE A 282 15.79 -2.24 -8.58
N PHE A 283 16.15 -1.13 -9.19
CA PHE A 283 16.96 -1.07 -10.40
C PHE A 283 18.35 -0.53 -10.09
N ASP A 284 19.37 -1.10 -10.72
CA ASP A 284 20.69 -0.48 -10.84
C ASP A 284 20.77 0.44 -12.07
N LYS A 285 21.91 1.11 -12.26
CA LYS A 285 22.15 2.02 -13.41
C LYS A 285 22.07 1.35 -14.78
N ASP A 286 22.23 0.05 -14.84
CA ASP A 286 22.21 -0.75 -16.08
C ASP A 286 20.83 -1.38 -16.32
N LEU A 287 19.84 -1.03 -15.47
CA LEU A 287 18.47 -1.54 -15.45
C LEU A 287 18.33 -3.03 -15.12
N ASN A 288 19.35 -3.65 -14.50
CA ASN A 288 19.14 -4.93 -13.84
C ASN A 288 18.21 -4.70 -12.64
N TYR A 289 17.31 -5.64 -12.37
CA TYR A 289 16.33 -5.46 -11.32
C TYR A 289 16.31 -6.60 -10.30
N THR A 290 15.85 -6.28 -9.11
CA THR A 290 15.53 -7.23 -8.05
C THR A 290 14.12 -6.92 -7.52
N ILE A 291 13.25 -7.94 -7.51
CA ILE A 291 11.91 -7.84 -6.91
C ILE A 291 11.98 -8.45 -5.51
N THR A 292 11.63 -7.68 -4.48
CA THR A 292 11.76 -8.11 -3.08
C THR A 292 10.45 -8.62 -2.47
N THR A 293 9.32 -8.36 -3.12
CA THR A 293 7.97 -8.66 -2.59
C THR A 293 7.33 -9.90 -3.21
N HIS A 294 7.86 -10.40 -4.32
CA HIS A 294 7.31 -11.53 -5.07
C HIS A 294 8.46 -12.43 -5.52
N SER A 295 8.66 -13.53 -4.81
CA SER A 295 9.76 -14.45 -5.09
C SER A 295 9.58 -15.17 -6.42
N GLY A 296 10.68 -15.31 -7.17
CA GLY A 296 10.72 -16.09 -8.42
C GLY A 296 10.00 -15.45 -9.60
N VAL A 297 9.80 -14.13 -9.57
CA VAL A 297 9.17 -13.38 -10.67
C VAL A 297 10.24 -12.80 -11.59
N GLU A 298 10.07 -13.06 -12.89
CA GLU A 298 10.82 -12.45 -13.99
C GLU A 298 9.88 -11.59 -14.84
N LEU A 299 10.36 -10.43 -15.34
CA LEU A 299 9.58 -9.44 -16.10
C LEU A 299 9.89 -9.46 -17.61
#